data_b19e44b1ad7b3df97653cd93d3344ef2
#
_entry.id   b19e44b1ad7b3df97653cd93d3344ef2
#
_cell.length_a   1.000
_cell.length_b   1.000
_cell.length_c   1.000
_cell.angle_alpha   90.00
_cell.angle_beta   90.00
_cell.angle_gamma   90.00
#
_symmetry.space_group_name_H-M   'P 1'
#
loop_
_entity.id
_entity.type
_entity.pdbx_description
1 polymer ?
#
loop_
_entity_poly.entity_id
_entity_poly.type
_entity_poly.pdbx_seq_one_letter_code
_entity_poly.pdbx_strand_id
1 'polypeptide(L)'
;MSAENNVATLKAAYAHWSENKETAFENWMDLISDNVHFRSLADGQEGMAFTRTCHCKNDVLRYFEELASEWDMVDFQMDEFIAQGDRVVAIGNCHWRHMKTGKDVLTPKVDIFTMQDGKIVDIFELYDTHKAITATR
;
A
#
# COMPACT_ATOMS: atom_id res chain seq x y z
N MET A 1 -2.97 -21.55 5.31
CA MET A 1 -4.03 -20.72 4.72
C MET A 1 -4.09 -20.95 3.24
N SER A 2 -5.27 -21.00 2.67
CA SER A 2 -5.43 -21.18 1.24
C SER A 2 -5.25 -19.86 0.49
N ALA A 3 -4.94 -19.94 -0.80
CA ALA A 3 -4.88 -18.77 -1.68
C ALA A 3 -6.21 -18.00 -1.67
N GLU A 4 -7.35 -18.74 -1.67
CA GLU A 4 -8.68 -18.12 -1.63
C GLU A 4 -8.91 -17.33 -0.34
N ASN A 5 -8.49 -17.86 0.81
CA ASN A 5 -8.60 -17.16 2.09
C ASN A 5 -7.73 -15.91 2.10
N ASN A 6 -6.53 -15.99 1.55
CA ASN A 6 -5.63 -14.84 1.46
C ASN A 6 -6.22 -13.73 0.59
N VAL A 7 -6.82 -14.09 -0.55
CA VAL A 7 -7.51 -13.13 -1.42
C VAL A 7 -8.68 -12.48 -0.67
N ALA A 8 -9.49 -13.27 0.03
CA ALA A 8 -10.64 -12.74 0.78
C ALA A 8 -10.19 -11.75 1.87
N THR A 9 -9.12 -12.08 2.58
CA THR A 9 -8.54 -11.20 3.60
C THR A 9 -8.10 -9.86 3.01
N LEU A 10 -7.41 -9.89 1.88
CA LEU A 10 -6.91 -8.68 1.23
C LEU A 10 -8.03 -7.85 0.61
N LYS A 11 -9.04 -8.50 0.01
CA LYS A 11 -10.22 -7.78 -0.51
C LYS A 11 -10.91 -7.00 0.59
N ALA A 12 -11.09 -7.62 1.75
CA ALA A 12 -11.72 -6.96 2.90
C ALA A 12 -10.87 -5.77 3.39
N ALA A 13 -9.56 -5.92 3.42
CA ALA A 13 -8.65 -4.86 3.84
C ALA A 13 -8.69 -3.67 2.88
N TYR A 14 -8.73 -3.91 1.58
CA TYR A 14 -8.84 -2.82 0.60
C TYR A 14 -10.19 -2.12 0.66
N ALA A 15 -11.27 -2.88 0.85
CA ALA A 15 -12.60 -2.27 1.02
C ALA A 15 -12.62 -1.33 2.23
N HIS A 16 -12.06 -1.77 3.35
CA HIS A 16 -11.95 -0.96 4.55
C HIS A 16 -11.07 0.28 4.30
N TRP A 17 -9.96 0.11 3.60
CA TRP A 17 -9.03 1.18 3.23
C TRP A 17 -9.74 2.29 2.45
N SER A 18 -10.59 1.91 1.48
CA SER A 18 -11.32 2.87 0.66
C SER A 18 -12.48 3.56 1.39
N GLU A 19 -13.15 2.84 2.31
CA GLU A 19 -14.39 3.29 2.96
C GLU A 19 -14.17 4.00 4.29
N ASN A 20 -13.13 3.65 5.04
CA ASN A 20 -12.89 4.13 6.40
C ASN A 20 -11.48 4.66 6.58
N LYS A 21 -11.22 5.85 6.04
CA LYS A 21 -9.89 6.47 6.06
C LYS A 21 -9.30 6.60 7.47
N GLU A 22 -10.13 6.88 8.47
CA GLU A 22 -9.67 7.10 9.84
C GLU A 22 -9.11 5.85 10.51
N THR A 23 -9.64 4.68 10.18
CA THR A 23 -9.24 3.39 10.77
C THR A 23 -8.47 2.50 9.80
N ALA A 24 -8.20 2.98 8.59
CA ALA A 24 -7.57 2.18 7.54
C ALA A 24 -6.20 1.65 7.96
N PHE A 25 -5.39 2.48 8.59
CA PHE A 25 -4.05 2.09 9.02
C PHE A 25 -4.09 0.99 10.07
N GLU A 26 -5.00 1.08 11.01
CA GLU A 26 -5.14 0.10 12.09
C GLU A 26 -5.45 -1.28 11.52
N ASN A 27 -6.36 -1.34 10.56
CA ASN A 27 -6.74 -2.60 9.93
C ASN A 27 -5.56 -3.24 9.19
N TRP A 28 -4.80 -2.46 8.42
CA TRP A 28 -3.60 -2.95 7.76
C TRP A 28 -2.54 -3.39 8.76
N MET A 29 -2.32 -2.60 9.81
CA MET A 29 -1.33 -2.94 10.83
C MET A 29 -1.65 -4.25 11.54
N ASP A 30 -2.93 -4.58 11.72
CA ASP A 30 -3.34 -5.87 12.30
C ASP A 30 -3.00 -7.06 11.41
N LEU A 31 -2.96 -6.86 10.09
CA LEU A 31 -2.64 -7.90 9.12
C LEU A 31 -1.13 -8.09 8.90
N ILE A 32 -0.34 -7.09 9.23
CA ILE A 32 1.09 -7.07 8.95
C ILE A 32 1.86 -7.80 10.05
N SER A 33 2.76 -8.70 9.65
CA SER A 33 3.65 -9.42 10.57
C SER A 33 4.70 -8.47 11.16
N ASP A 34 5.16 -8.77 12.38
CA ASP A 34 6.23 -8.00 13.03
C ASP A 34 7.52 -7.95 12.19
N ASN A 35 7.77 -9.01 11.42
CA ASN A 35 8.98 -9.16 10.59
C ASN A 35 8.72 -8.83 9.12
N VAL A 36 7.74 -8.00 8.84
CA VAL A 36 7.37 -7.65 7.47
C VAL A 36 8.51 -6.99 6.72
N HIS A 37 8.59 -7.29 5.42
CA HIS A 37 9.47 -6.61 4.47
C HIS A 37 8.57 -5.86 3.48
N PHE A 38 8.62 -4.54 3.49
CA PHE A 38 7.75 -3.70 2.67
C PHE A 38 8.62 -2.84 1.76
N ARG A 39 8.48 -3.03 0.46
CA ARG A 39 9.21 -2.28 -0.56
C ARG A 39 8.26 -1.46 -1.40
N SER A 40 8.69 -0.25 -1.74
CA SER A 40 7.99 0.63 -2.67
C SER A 40 8.88 0.87 -3.88
N LEU A 41 8.28 0.98 -5.06
CA LEU A 41 9.04 1.22 -6.29
C LEU A 41 9.84 2.51 -6.24
N ALA A 42 9.34 3.55 -5.57
CA ALA A 42 10.03 4.82 -5.40
C ALA A 42 11.28 4.71 -4.53
N ASP A 43 11.29 3.77 -3.58
CA ASP A 43 12.42 3.42 -2.71
C ASP A 43 13.21 4.63 -2.19
N GLY A 44 12.49 5.57 -1.57
CA GLY A 44 13.09 6.73 -0.91
C GLY A 44 13.63 7.81 -1.82
N GLN A 45 13.26 7.81 -3.10
CA GLN A 45 13.70 8.87 -4.04
C GLN A 45 13.26 10.24 -3.56
N GLU A 46 13.94 11.29 -4.04
CA GLU A 46 13.65 12.68 -3.69
C GLU A 46 12.16 13.00 -3.87
N GLY A 47 11.56 13.59 -2.83
CA GLY A 47 10.12 13.85 -2.79
C GLY A 47 9.29 12.70 -2.25
N MET A 48 9.87 11.50 -2.18
CA MET A 48 9.20 10.29 -1.71
C MET A 48 10.03 9.57 -0.64
N ALA A 49 10.65 10.34 0.24
CA ALA A 49 11.57 9.80 1.25
C ALA A 49 10.93 8.75 2.17
N PHE A 50 9.63 8.90 2.45
CA PHE A 50 8.90 7.96 3.31
C PHE A 50 8.78 6.57 2.71
N THR A 51 9.00 6.41 1.39
CA THR A 51 8.84 5.13 0.69
C THR A 51 10.05 4.21 0.77
N ARG A 52 11.08 4.59 1.54
CA ARG A 52 12.24 3.71 1.72
C ARG A 52 11.83 2.36 2.28
N THR A 53 12.58 1.33 1.96
CA THR A 53 12.26 -0.04 2.37
C THR A 53 12.06 -0.17 3.88
N CYS A 54 10.98 -0.84 4.27
CA CYS A 54 10.65 -1.12 5.66
C CYS A 54 11.05 -2.55 6.01
N HIS A 55 11.67 -2.76 7.16
CA HIS A 55 12.17 -4.06 7.60
C HIS A 55 11.45 -4.60 8.83
N CYS A 56 10.48 -3.87 9.37
CA CYS A 56 9.70 -4.27 10.53
C CYS A 56 8.38 -3.52 10.56
N LYS A 57 7.47 -3.97 11.42
CA LYS A 57 6.14 -3.38 11.56
C LYS A 57 6.18 -1.90 11.95
N ASN A 58 7.12 -1.50 12.82
CA ASN A 58 7.25 -0.09 13.21
C ASN A 58 7.65 0.80 12.04
N ASP A 59 8.49 0.31 11.13
CA ASP A 59 8.84 1.04 9.92
C ASP A 59 7.62 1.28 9.04
N VAL A 60 6.73 0.29 8.93
CA VAL A 60 5.50 0.40 8.15
C VAL A 60 4.54 1.40 8.78
N LEU A 61 4.43 1.41 10.11
CA LEU A 61 3.60 2.41 10.80
C LEU A 61 4.09 3.82 10.47
N ARG A 62 5.39 4.05 10.53
CA ARG A 62 5.98 5.34 10.17
C ARG A 62 5.70 5.70 8.72
N TYR A 63 5.79 4.73 7.81
CA TYR A 63 5.44 4.92 6.40
C TYR A 63 4.01 5.46 6.27
N PHE A 64 3.05 4.82 6.92
CA PHE A 64 1.65 5.27 6.87
C PHE A 64 1.44 6.64 7.50
N GLU A 65 2.12 6.94 8.60
CA GLU A 65 2.03 8.25 9.25
C GLU A 65 2.56 9.36 8.33
N GLU A 66 3.70 9.13 7.71
CA GLU A 66 4.30 10.09 6.77
C GLU A 66 3.44 10.23 5.51
N LEU A 67 2.91 9.14 4.99
CA LEU A 67 1.99 9.16 3.85
C LEU A 67 0.78 10.04 4.17
N ALA A 68 0.16 9.84 5.31
CA ALA A 68 -1.02 10.60 5.73
C ALA A 68 -0.71 12.07 5.96
N SER A 69 0.52 12.43 6.32
CA SER A 69 0.93 13.81 6.54
C SER A 69 1.21 14.57 5.25
N GLU A 70 1.47 13.87 4.16
CA GLU A 70 1.86 14.47 2.88
C GLU A 70 0.83 14.33 1.77
N TRP A 71 -0.02 13.32 1.84
CA TRP A 71 -0.94 12.96 0.77
C TRP A 71 -2.36 12.71 1.27
N ASP A 72 -3.34 13.17 0.47
CA ASP A 72 -4.76 12.85 0.64
C ASP A 72 -5.14 11.74 -0.34
N MET A 73 -5.77 10.69 0.16
CA MET A 73 -6.33 9.65 -0.69
C MET A 73 -7.69 10.10 -1.21
N VAL A 74 -7.79 10.32 -2.53
CA VAL A 74 -9.04 10.72 -3.16
C VAL A 74 -9.86 9.50 -3.54
N ASP A 75 -9.21 8.48 -4.14
CA ASP A 75 -9.87 7.23 -4.51
C ASP A 75 -8.84 6.12 -4.57
N PHE A 76 -9.28 4.88 -4.31
CA PHE A 76 -8.41 3.71 -4.31
C PHE A 76 -9.25 2.47 -4.58
N GLN A 77 -9.02 1.82 -5.72
CA GLN A 77 -9.79 0.65 -6.12
C GLN A 77 -8.88 -0.46 -6.63
N MET A 78 -8.97 -1.63 -6.01
CA MET A 78 -8.29 -2.83 -6.48
C MET A 78 -9.33 -3.77 -7.05
N ASP A 79 -9.27 -3.99 -8.36
CA ASP A 79 -10.30 -4.68 -9.12
C ASP A 79 -10.00 -6.15 -9.39
N GLU A 80 -8.72 -6.51 -9.38
CA GLU A 80 -8.29 -7.83 -9.82
C GLU A 80 -7.31 -8.43 -8.80
N PHE A 81 -7.50 -9.70 -8.46
CA PHE A 81 -6.64 -10.41 -7.52
C PHE A 81 -6.21 -11.73 -8.16
N ILE A 82 -4.91 -11.94 -8.26
CA ILE A 82 -4.32 -13.16 -8.81
C ILE A 82 -3.52 -13.82 -7.71
N ALA A 83 -3.82 -15.08 -7.39
CA ALA A 83 -3.17 -15.77 -6.28
C ALA A 83 -2.59 -17.10 -6.72
N GLN A 84 -1.40 -17.40 -6.20
CA GLN A 84 -0.75 -18.69 -6.40
C GLN A 84 0.04 -19.01 -5.13
N GLY A 85 -0.28 -20.13 -4.49
CA GLY A 85 0.34 -20.50 -3.23
C GLY A 85 0.09 -19.45 -2.15
N ASP A 86 1.16 -18.95 -1.56
CA ASP A 86 1.11 -17.93 -0.51
C ASP A 86 1.24 -16.49 -1.05
N ARG A 87 1.24 -16.34 -2.37
CA ARG A 87 1.40 -15.04 -3.02
C ARG A 87 0.10 -14.55 -3.62
N VAL A 88 -0.14 -13.23 -3.46
CA VAL A 88 -1.30 -12.56 -4.06
C VAL A 88 -0.85 -11.30 -4.75
N VAL A 89 -1.32 -11.08 -5.98
CA VAL A 89 -1.11 -9.84 -6.73
C VAL A 89 -2.45 -9.13 -6.80
N ALA A 90 -2.51 -7.91 -6.30
CA ALA A 90 -3.68 -7.04 -6.39
C ALA A 90 -3.42 -5.95 -7.41
N ILE A 91 -4.37 -5.74 -8.33
CA ILE A 91 -4.23 -4.80 -9.44
C ILE A 91 -5.43 -3.87 -9.47
N GLY A 92 -5.17 -2.58 -9.60
CA GLY A 92 -6.22 -1.58 -9.69
C GLY A 92 -5.69 -0.21 -10.03
N ASN A 93 -6.32 0.81 -9.46
CA ASN A 93 -5.96 2.21 -9.70
C ASN A 93 -6.10 2.99 -8.41
N CYS A 94 -5.35 4.07 -8.30
CA CYS A 94 -5.50 4.98 -7.17
C CYS A 94 -5.37 6.44 -7.63
N HIS A 95 -5.95 7.31 -6.81
CA HIS A 95 -5.92 8.75 -7.01
C HIS A 95 -5.54 9.41 -5.69
N TRP A 96 -4.41 10.07 -5.69
CA TRP A 96 -3.89 10.79 -4.52
C TRP A 96 -3.70 12.26 -4.86
N ARG A 97 -3.80 13.11 -3.86
CA ARG A 97 -3.52 14.55 -3.98
C ARG A 97 -2.41 14.92 -3.01
N HIS A 98 -1.36 15.54 -3.52
CA HIS A 98 -0.28 16.02 -2.67
C HIS A 98 -0.75 17.26 -1.91
N MET A 99 -0.71 17.22 -0.59
CA MET A 99 -1.29 18.28 0.25
C MET A 99 -0.62 19.64 0.05
N LYS A 100 0.70 19.65 -0.08
CA LYS A 100 1.47 20.89 -0.18
C LYS A 100 1.33 21.56 -1.54
N THR A 101 1.38 20.80 -2.62
CA THR A 101 1.34 21.33 -3.98
C THR A 101 -0.07 21.39 -4.56
N GLY A 102 -1.00 20.62 -4.01
CA GLY A 102 -2.35 20.48 -4.53
C GLY A 102 -2.45 19.67 -5.82
N LYS A 103 -1.36 19.04 -6.26
CA LYS A 103 -1.33 18.27 -7.51
C LYS A 103 -1.86 16.86 -7.31
N ASP A 104 -2.56 16.37 -8.33
CA ASP A 104 -3.17 15.05 -8.32
C ASP A 104 -2.30 14.03 -9.04
N VAL A 105 -2.36 12.77 -8.55
CA VAL A 105 -1.74 11.63 -9.19
C VAL A 105 -2.80 10.55 -9.39
N LEU A 106 -3.05 10.20 -10.66
CA LEU A 106 -3.90 9.08 -11.03
C LEU A 106 -2.97 8.04 -11.67
N THR A 107 -2.91 6.86 -11.10
CA THR A 107 -1.96 5.83 -11.54
C THR A 107 -2.53 4.43 -11.37
N PRO A 108 -2.18 3.50 -12.28
CA PRO A 108 -2.37 2.08 -11.99
C PRO A 108 -1.61 1.73 -10.72
N LYS A 109 -2.14 0.80 -9.97
CA LYS A 109 -1.54 0.35 -8.71
C LYS A 109 -1.47 -1.16 -8.69
N VAL A 110 -0.29 -1.68 -8.37
CA VAL A 110 -0.09 -3.12 -8.21
C VAL A 110 0.60 -3.36 -6.87
N ASP A 111 0.02 -4.24 -6.07
CA ASP A 111 0.63 -4.67 -4.81
C ASP A 111 0.85 -6.18 -4.87
N ILE A 112 2.07 -6.59 -4.57
CA ILE A 112 2.46 -8.00 -4.55
C ILE A 112 2.71 -8.41 -3.11
N PHE A 113 1.92 -9.39 -2.63
CA PHE A 113 1.96 -9.83 -1.24
C PHE A 113 2.49 -11.25 -1.12
N THR A 114 3.21 -11.52 -0.03
CA THR A 114 3.44 -12.87 0.45
C THR A 114 2.77 -12.98 1.81
N MET A 115 1.97 -14.05 2.00
CA MET A 115 1.19 -14.26 3.20
C MET A 115 1.68 -15.52 3.94
N GLN A 116 1.68 -15.47 5.27
CA GLN A 116 1.96 -16.64 6.12
C GLN A 116 0.99 -16.62 7.29
N ASP A 117 0.26 -17.73 7.48
CA ASP A 117 -0.68 -17.89 8.61
C ASP A 117 -1.66 -16.73 8.75
N GLY A 118 -2.15 -16.21 7.61
CA GLY A 118 -3.11 -15.11 7.57
C GLY A 118 -2.49 -13.73 7.78
N LYS A 119 -1.16 -13.64 7.84
CA LYS A 119 -0.45 -12.36 8.01
C LYS A 119 0.37 -12.04 6.78
N ILE A 120 0.57 -10.74 6.56
CA ILE A 120 1.40 -10.24 5.46
C ILE A 120 2.85 -10.20 5.93
N VAL A 121 3.73 -10.93 5.23
CA VAL A 121 5.17 -10.97 5.54
C VAL A 121 6.01 -10.23 4.52
N ASP A 122 5.49 -9.99 3.31
CA ASP A 122 6.19 -9.23 2.28
C ASP A 122 5.18 -8.46 1.43
N ILE A 123 5.51 -7.22 1.11
CA ILE A 123 4.73 -6.37 0.20
C ILE A 123 5.71 -5.68 -0.74
N PHE A 124 5.35 -5.68 -2.02
CA PHE A 124 6.05 -4.85 -3.00
C PHE A 124 4.99 -4.05 -3.76
N GLU A 125 5.01 -2.72 -3.60
CA GLU A 125 4.05 -1.84 -4.26
C GLU A 125 4.66 -1.17 -5.48
N LEU A 126 3.88 -1.14 -6.57
CA LEU A 126 4.27 -0.54 -7.85
C LEU A 126 3.21 0.47 -8.29
N TYR A 127 3.67 1.58 -8.78
CA TYR A 127 2.83 2.66 -9.29
C TYR A 127 3.69 3.57 -10.18
N ASP A 128 3.09 4.58 -10.79
CA ASP A 128 3.84 5.51 -11.64
C ASP A 128 4.63 6.48 -10.76
N THR A 129 5.88 6.14 -10.49
CA THR A 129 6.76 6.93 -9.63
C THR A 129 7.09 8.29 -10.23
N HIS A 130 7.14 8.38 -11.55
CA HIS A 130 7.39 9.67 -12.22
C HIS A 130 6.25 10.66 -11.91
N LYS A 131 4.99 10.22 -12.05
CA LYS A 131 3.84 11.05 -11.70
C LYS A 131 3.86 11.44 -10.24
N ALA A 132 4.15 10.50 -9.35
CA ALA A 132 4.18 10.76 -7.90
C ALA A 132 5.23 11.81 -7.56
N ILE A 133 6.46 11.62 -8.03
CA ILE A 133 7.57 12.55 -7.74
C ILE A 133 7.29 13.92 -8.34
N THR A 134 6.78 13.98 -9.56
CA THR A 134 6.44 15.24 -10.21
C THR A 134 5.38 16.02 -9.43
N ALA A 135 4.41 15.32 -8.83
CA ALA A 135 3.36 15.97 -8.03
C ALA A 135 3.89 16.60 -6.74
N THR A 136 5.05 16.17 -6.24
CA THR A 136 5.66 16.76 -5.03
C THR A 136 6.36 18.09 -5.29
N ARG A 137 6.50 18.52 -6.53
CA ARG A 137 7.27 19.72 -6.92
C ARG A 137 6.42 20.92 -7.28
#